data_21774adf350a3595534ee14c8984cd76
#
_entry.id   21774adf350a3595534ee14c8984cd76
#
_cell.length_a   1.000
_cell.length_b   1.000
_cell.length_c   1.000
_cell.angle_alpha   90.00
_cell.angle_beta   90.00
_cell.angle_gamma   90.00
#
_symmetry.space_group_name_H-M   'P 1'
#
loop_
_entity.id
_entity.type
_entity.pdbx_description
1 polymer ?
#
loop_
_entity_poly.entity_id
_entity_poly.type
_entity_poly.pdbx_seq_one_letter_code
_entity_poly.pdbx_strand_id
1 'polypeptide(L)'
;MSSIHIEQNGVTRTLSVPADETLLSALRRAGYSIHAACGGKGRCGKCRVPVNGVPRLACRVYPADGDTVTLPESAGGAILTRTLPLPACQPGRTGCAAAVDLGTTTVVARLYDLASGAELATESGWNAQAPYGADVISRIQYTLEQPDGLQELSQRSREQVRALIERALARGGREADTLREITLVGNTVMQHLFAGYSVRGIAAAPFQPETLFDASETGSLHGVPVRFAPCVAGYVGGDITAGLLAAGLAELPGEHLFLDIGTNGEMALGGRGGFTCCAVASGPAFEGAGISCGMPGVDGAVSRVRYDRGFVYDVIGGGTPKGLCGSGLLDLTAVLLRLGAIAPGGRLLPPEQAPAALRRHLTRDADGNGCFQLTPEVSLMATDVRNLQLAKAAVAAGIRVLLQQRGLTPEQLDGVYLAGGFGSYLDPESAAVIGMLPRACAGKLHTLGNTALTGAAALTLDGAQWQRIRSISRACSYLELSGRADFAAAFTENLSFPQP
;
A
#
# COMPACT_ATOMS: atom_id res chain seq x y z
N MET A 1 14.77 18.42 -29.96
CA MET A 1 13.75 18.67 -28.92
C MET A 1 12.40 18.69 -29.58
N SER A 2 11.45 17.94 -29.07
CA SER A 2 10.04 17.95 -29.55
C SER A 2 9.20 18.78 -28.58
N SER A 3 8.26 19.57 -29.10
CA SER A 3 7.28 20.31 -28.29
C SER A 3 5.96 19.57 -28.36
N ILE A 4 5.47 19.09 -27.21
CA ILE A 4 4.23 18.31 -27.11
C ILE A 4 3.18 19.01 -26.25
N HIS A 5 1.91 18.71 -26.50
CA HIS A 5 0.78 19.27 -25.77
C HIS A 5 0.25 18.24 -24.76
N ILE A 6 0.20 18.63 -23.50
CA ILE A 6 -0.33 17.79 -22.42
C ILE A 6 -1.72 18.32 -22.03
N GLU A 7 -2.72 17.51 -22.24
CA GLU A 7 -4.11 17.79 -21.83
C GLU A 7 -4.46 17.04 -20.56
N GLN A 8 -4.84 17.78 -19.50
CA GLN A 8 -5.30 17.22 -18.24
C GLN A 8 -6.32 18.16 -17.58
N ASN A 9 -7.46 17.64 -17.13
CA ASN A 9 -8.53 18.41 -16.46
C ASN A 9 -8.99 19.65 -17.27
N GLY A 10 -9.06 19.54 -18.59
CA GLY A 10 -9.46 20.64 -19.47
C GLY A 10 -8.39 21.73 -19.67
N VAL A 11 -7.19 21.54 -19.13
CA VAL A 11 -6.05 22.46 -19.30
C VAL A 11 -5.02 21.85 -20.22
N THR A 12 -4.59 22.60 -21.24
CA THR A 12 -3.51 22.22 -22.12
C THR A 12 -2.22 22.94 -21.73
N ARG A 13 -1.12 22.20 -21.57
CA ARG A 13 0.22 22.73 -21.30
C ARG A 13 1.20 22.22 -22.34
N THR A 14 2.15 23.04 -22.71
CA THR A 14 3.21 22.66 -23.65
C THR A 14 4.43 22.16 -22.86
N LEU A 15 4.98 21.02 -23.26
CA LEU A 15 6.17 20.42 -22.67
C LEU A 15 7.23 20.18 -23.75
N SER A 16 8.46 20.65 -23.47
CA SER A 16 9.62 20.38 -24.34
C SER A 16 10.28 19.06 -23.90
N VAL A 17 10.50 18.16 -24.87
CA VAL A 17 11.03 16.82 -24.65
C VAL A 17 12.28 16.60 -25.50
N PRO A 18 13.43 16.24 -24.92
CA PRO A 18 14.61 15.80 -25.66
C PRO A 18 14.31 14.60 -26.57
N ALA A 19 15.00 14.50 -27.71
CA ALA A 19 14.74 13.45 -28.70
C ALA A 19 15.06 12.04 -28.19
N ASP A 20 15.95 11.93 -27.20
CA ASP A 20 16.40 10.70 -26.55
C ASP A 20 15.63 10.38 -25.26
N GLU A 21 14.66 11.23 -24.87
CA GLU A 21 13.86 11.05 -23.67
C GLU A 21 12.52 10.38 -23.98
N THR A 22 12.15 9.35 -23.20
CA THR A 22 10.83 8.72 -23.33
C THR A 22 9.72 9.64 -22.82
N LEU A 23 8.51 9.50 -23.36
CA LEU A 23 7.33 10.25 -22.90
C LEU A 23 7.09 10.08 -21.40
N LEU A 24 7.30 8.87 -20.84
CA LEU A 24 7.16 8.62 -19.42
C LEU A 24 8.14 9.46 -18.59
N SER A 25 9.40 9.53 -19.01
CA SER A 25 10.44 10.32 -18.34
C SER A 25 10.10 11.81 -18.37
N ALA A 26 9.74 12.32 -19.56
CA ALA A 26 9.37 13.71 -19.75
C ALA A 26 8.16 14.13 -18.91
N LEU A 27 7.10 13.30 -18.88
CA LEU A 27 5.92 13.55 -18.07
C LEU A 27 6.26 13.59 -16.58
N ARG A 28 7.10 12.67 -16.09
CA ARG A 28 7.55 12.65 -14.70
C ARG A 28 8.40 13.86 -14.33
N ARG A 29 9.35 14.24 -15.17
CA ARG A 29 10.15 15.46 -15.01
C ARG A 29 9.28 16.72 -14.94
N ALA A 30 8.18 16.75 -15.69
CA ALA A 30 7.20 17.83 -15.67
C ALA A 30 6.20 17.75 -14.51
N GLY A 31 6.34 16.78 -13.60
CA GLY A 31 5.50 16.64 -12.39
C GLY A 31 4.19 15.88 -12.61
N TYR A 32 3.99 15.25 -13.77
CA TYR A 32 2.81 14.41 -14.00
C TYR A 32 3.01 13.01 -13.43
N SER A 33 2.02 12.56 -12.67
CA SER A 33 2.03 11.22 -12.07
C SER A 33 1.50 10.18 -13.05
N ILE A 34 2.40 9.37 -13.63
CA ILE A 34 2.03 8.26 -14.52
C ILE A 34 2.40 6.94 -13.83
N HIS A 35 1.39 6.12 -13.62
CA HIS A 35 1.59 4.81 -13.02
C HIS A 35 2.43 3.90 -13.94
N ALA A 36 3.60 3.46 -13.45
CA ALA A 36 4.49 2.56 -14.19
C ALA A 36 5.20 1.62 -13.22
N ALA A 37 4.47 0.63 -12.74
CA ALA A 37 4.92 -0.33 -11.72
C ALA A 37 6.24 -1.06 -12.04
N CYS A 38 6.65 -1.15 -13.32
CA CYS A 38 7.93 -1.73 -13.70
C CYS A 38 9.07 -0.70 -13.83
N GLY A 39 8.91 0.51 -13.28
CA GLY A 39 9.92 1.56 -13.40
C GLY A 39 10.19 2.02 -14.84
N GLY A 40 9.24 1.84 -15.76
CA GLY A 40 9.43 2.21 -17.17
C GLY A 40 10.05 1.12 -18.05
N LYS A 41 10.26 -0.10 -17.55
CA LYS A 41 10.88 -1.24 -18.29
C LYS A 41 9.95 -1.86 -19.36
N GLY A 42 8.76 -1.32 -19.60
CA GLY A 42 7.84 -1.78 -20.65
C GLY A 42 7.15 -3.11 -20.40
N ARG A 43 7.16 -3.62 -19.14
CA ARG A 43 6.67 -4.97 -18.81
C ARG A 43 5.27 -4.98 -18.20
N CYS A 44 4.86 -3.92 -17.47
CA CYS A 44 3.61 -3.93 -16.70
C CYS A 44 2.40 -3.41 -17.47
N GLY A 45 2.58 -2.75 -18.63
CA GLY A 45 1.49 -2.17 -19.42
C GLY A 45 0.75 -0.97 -18.79
N LYS A 46 1.12 -0.54 -17.57
CA LYS A 46 0.35 0.42 -16.76
C LYS A 46 0.58 1.90 -17.12
N CYS A 47 1.67 2.23 -17.81
CA CYS A 47 1.94 3.61 -18.25
C CYS A 47 1.27 3.95 -19.60
N ARG A 48 0.11 3.38 -19.86
CA ARG A 48 -0.62 3.60 -21.11
C ARG A 48 -1.33 4.95 -21.04
N VAL A 49 -1.03 5.84 -22.00
CA VAL A 49 -1.66 7.15 -22.18
C VAL A 49 -2.06 7.33 -23.64
N PRO A 50 -3.17 8.03 -23.94
CA PRO A 50 -3.50 8.41 -25.30
C PRO A 50 -2.47 9.41 -25.84
N VAL A 51 -1.84 9.08 -26.96
CA VAL A 51 -1.01 9.98 -27.75
C VAL A 51 -1.72 10.15 -29.09
N ASN A 52 -2.15 11.36 -29.40
CA ASN A 52 -3.01 11.67 -30.57
C ASN A 52 -4.26 10.79 -30.61
N GLY A 53 -4.88 10.55 -29.41
CA GLY A 53 -6.06 9.71 -29.25
C GLY A 53 -5.79 8.19 -29.24
N VAL A 54 -4.56 7.75 -29.52
CA VAL A 54 -4.20 6.32 -29.56
C VAL A 54 -3.50 5.90 -28.26
N PRO A 55 -4.01 4.91 -27.48
CA PRO A 55 -3.37 4.45 -26.27
C PRO A 55 -1.99 3.83 -26.53
N ARG A 56 -0.94 4.41 -25.96
CA ARG A 56 0.45 3.96 -26.09
C ARG A 56 1.14 3.84 -24.74
N LEU A 57 2.13 2.95 -24.64
CA LEU A 57 2.96 2.83 -23.42
C LEU A 57 3.96 3.99 -23.35
N ALA A 58 3.74 4.95 -22.46
CA ALA A 58 4.58 6.14 -22.34
C ALA A 58 6.07 5.84 -22.16
N CYS A 59 6.42 4.71 -21.52
CA CYS A 59 7.81 4.28 -21.36
C CYS A 59 8.48 3.73 -22.63
N ARG A 60 7.72 3.57 -23.73
CA ARG A 60 8.24 3.11 -25.04
C ARG A 60 7.99 4.12 -26.15
N VAL A 61 7.42 5.27 -25.83
CA VAL A 61 7.16 6.35 -26.80
C VAL A 61 8.23 7.40 -26.65
N TYR A 62 8.87 7.75 -27.77
CA TYR A 62 9.65 8.96 -27.95
C TYR A 62 8.75 9.93 -28.71
N PRO A 63 8.25 11.00 -28.06
CA PRO A 63 7.22 11.83 -28.66
C PRO A 63 7.77 12.67 -29.81
N ALA A 64 6.92 12.85 -30.83
CA ALA A 64 7.20 13.74 -31.98
C ALA A 64 6.74 15.16 -31.68
N ASP A 65 7.25 16.11 -32.47
CA ASP A 65 6.82 17.50 -32.37
C ASP A 65 5.34 17.64 -32.71
N GLY A 66 4.59 18.36 -31.88
CA GLY A 66 3.15 18.55 -32.05
C GLY A 66 2.28 17.41 -31.50
N ASP A 67 2.85 16.33 -30.91
CA ASP A 67 2.05 15.26 -30.28
C ASP A 67 1.17 15.82 -29.18
N THR A 68 -0.09 15.37 -29.13
CA THR A 68 -1.02 15.66 -28.03
C THR A 68 -1.16 14.44 -27.15
N VAL A 69 -0.88 14.61 -25.86
CA VAL A 69 -0.95 13.56 -24.83
C VAL A 69 -2.09 13.88 -23.87
N THR A 70 -3.12 13.07 -23.87
CA THR A 70 -4.23 13.22 -22.94
C THR A 70 -3.96 12.40 -21.67
N LEU A 71 -3.86 13.09 -20.54
CA LEU A 71 -3.68 12.42 -19.26
C LEU A 71 -5.03 12.21 -18.56
N PRO A 72 -5.23 11.07 -17.86
CA PRO A 72 -6.42 10.88 -17.07
C PRO A 72 -6.52 12.00 -16.03
N GLU A 73 -7.74 12.37 -15.70
CA GLU A 73 -7.98 13.28 -14.59
C GLU A 73 -7.19 12.77 -13.39
N SER A 74 -6.51 13.68 -12.69
CA SER A 74 -5.87 13.31 -11.43
C SER A 74 -6.99 12.82 -10.52
N ALA A 75 -7.12 11.50 -10.43
CA ALA A 75 -8.01 10.88 -9.48
C ALA A 75 -7.48 11.25 -8.09
N GLY A 76 -8.01 12.32 -7.52
CA GLY A 76 -8.01 12.57 -6.10
C GLY A 76 -8.85 11.48 -5.47
N GLY A 77 -8.37 10.23 -5.52
CA GLY A 77 -9.01 9.12 -4.85
C GLY A 77 -9.03 9.46 -3.37
N ALA A 78 -10.21 9.56 -2.78
CA ALA A 78 -10.34 9.68 -1.34
C ALA A 78 -9.68 8.45 -0.72
N ILE A 79 -8.45 8.62 -0.24
CA ILE A 79 -7.74 7.61 0.53
C ILE A 79 -8.58 7.41 1.78
N LEU A 80 -9.04 6.18 2.02
CA LEU A 80 -9.89 5.84 3.17
C LEU A 80 -9.16 6.21 4.46
N THR A 81 -9.73 7.18 5.15
CA THR A 81 -9.20 7.72 6.42
C THR A 81 -10.07 7.28 7.61
N ARG A 82 -10.58 6.05 7.57
CA ARG A 82 -11.29 5.51 8.73
C ARG A 82 -10.29 5.45 9.89
N THR A 83 -10.55 6.22 10.95
CA THR A 83 -9.64 6.37 12.08
C THR A 83 -10.23 5.74 13.33
N LEU A 84 -9.37 5.10 14.11
CA LEU A 84 -9.67 4.71 15.48
C LEU A 84 -9.79 5.98 16.37
N PRO A 85 -10.43 5.89 17.53
CA PRO A 85 -10.50 7.00 18.46
C PRO A 85 -9.11 7.53 18.81
N LEU A 86 -8.93 8.85 18.76
CA LEU A 86 -7.70 9.51 19.14
C LEU A 86 -7.71 9.87 20.62
N PRO A 87 -6.55 9.94 21.28
CA PRO A 87 -6.44 10.49 22.64
C PRO A 87 -6.83 11.96 22.65
N ALA A 88 -7.24 12.46 23.81
CA ALA A 88 -7.43 13.89 24.01
C ALA A 88 -6.11 14.64 23.80
N CYS A 89 -6.20 15.84 23.22
CA CYS A 89 -5.02 16.69 23.06
C CYS A 89 -4.46 17.12 24.42
N GLN A 90 -3.13 17.13 24.53
CA GLN A 90 -2.45 17.58 25.74
C GLN A 90 -2.77 19.07 25.99
N PRO A 91 -3.26 19.46 27.18
CA PRO A 91 -3.64 20.84 27.47
C PRO A 91 -2.47 21.83 27.37
N GLY A 92 -2.80 23.06 27.03
CA GLY A 92 -1.84 24.20 27.05
C GLY A 92 -0.95 24.33 25.82
N ARG A 93 -1.12 23.50 24.80
CA ARG A 93 -0.42 23.62 23.53
C ARG A 93 -1.13 24.62 22.61
N THR A 94 -0.39 25.31 21.77
CA THR A 94 -0.91 26.31 20.81
C THR A 94 -0.30 26.12 19.42
N GLY A 95 -1.00 26.61 18.40
CA GLY A 95 -0.62 26.43 17.00
C GLY A 95 -1.18 25.13 16.42
N CYS A 96 -0.54 24.63 15.39
CA CYS A 96 -0.93 23.39 14.75
C CYS A 96 0.27 22.44 14.58
N ALA A 97 -0.01 21.17 14.34
CA ALA A 97 1.00 20.16 14.06
C ALA A 97 0.52 19.19 12.97
N ALA A 98 1.46 18.61 12.26
CA ALA A 98 1.17 17.66 11.20
C ALA A 98 1.52 16.22 11.60
N ALA A 99 0.59 15.30 11.39
CA ALA A 99 0.82 13.86 11.40
C ALA A 99 0.98 13.37 9.96
N VAL A 100 2.10 12.71 9.66
CA VAL A 100 2.44 12.27 8.30
C VAL A 100 2.64 10.77 8.28
N ASP A 101 1.90 10.10 7.40
CA ASP A 101 2.11 8.70 7.02
C ASP A 101 2.85 8.69 5.68
N LEU A 102 4.12 8.32 5.72
CA LEU A 102 5.01 8.26 4.57
C LEU A 102 5.06 6.84 4.02
N GLY A 103 3.99 6.43 3.35
CA GLY A 103 3.89 5.10 2.72
C GLY A 103 4.74 4.98 1.45
N THR A 104 5.00 3.74 1.04
CA THR A 104 5.73 3.44 -0.21
C THR A 104 4.96 3.92 -1.45
N THR A 105 3.64 3.74 -1.45
CA THR A 105 2.76 4.05 -2.58
C THR A 105 2.12 5.43 -2.44
N THR A 106 1.65 5.77 -1.25
CA THR A 106 0.93 7.02 -0.95
C THR A 106 1.53 7.72 0.25
N VAL A 107 1.41 9.05 0.26
CA VAL A 107 1.79 9.89 1.40
C VAL A 107 0.56 10.65 1.85
N VAL A 108 0.28 10.64 3.16
CA VAL A 108 -0.85 11.35 3.77
C VAL A 108 -0.33 12.29 4.84
N ALA A 109 -0.77 13.54 4.81
CA ALA A 109 -0.50 14.53 5.85
C ALA A 109 -1.83 15.02 6.44
N ARG A 110 -1.94 14.97 7.75
CA ARG A 110 -3.11 15.43 8.50
C ARG A 110 -2.71 16.52 9.49
N LEU A 111 -3.39 17.65 9.42
CA LEU A 111 -3.13 18.81 10.25
C LEU A 111 -4.09 18.86 11.43
N TYR A 112 -3.56 19.10 12.63
CA TYR A 112 -4.31 19.20 13.86
C TYR A 112 -4.12 20.56 14.54
N ASP A 113 -5.18 21.10 15.11
CA ASP A 113 -5.12 22.21 16.06
C ASP A 113 -4.66 21.69 17.43
N LEU A 114 -3.57 22.24 17.96
CA LEU A 114 -2.97 21.75 19.19
C LEU A 114 -3.69 22.24 20.47
N ALA A 115 -4.58 23.24 20.36
CA ALA A 115 -5.36 23.69 21.51
C ALA A 115 -6.60 22.81 21.73
N SER A 116 -7.26 22.41 20.66
CA SER A 116 -8.52 21.63 20.69
C SER A 116 -8.36 20.16 20.39
N GLY A 117 -7.27 19.76 19.72
CA GLY A 117 -7.08 18.41 19.15
C GLY A 117 -7.91 18.17 17.89
N ALA A 118 -8.59 19.17 17.35
CA ALA A 118 -9.41 19.01 16.16
C ALA A 118 -8.56 18.80 14.90
N GLU A 119 -9.01 17.90 14.03
CA GLU A 119 -8.49 17.78 12.68
C GLU A 119 -8.89 19.01 11.87
N LEU A 120 -7.93 19.71 11.29
CA LEU A 120 -8.13 20.90 10.47
C LEU A 120 -8.25 20.56 8.98
N ALA A 121 -7.37 19.69 8.50
CA ALA A 121 -7.34 19.28 7.12
C ALA A 121 -6.58 17.96 6.94
N THR A 122 -6.91 17.22 5.88
CA THR A 122 -6.15 16.06 5.42
C THR A 122 -5.83 16.24 3.95
N GLU A 123 -4.56 16.06 3.59
CA GLU A 123 -4.04 16.07 2.23
C GLU A 123 -3.27 14.79 1.93
N SER A 124 -3.35 14.32 0.69
CA SER A 124 -2.68 13.10 0.30
C SER A 124 -2.18 13.17 -1.14
N GLY A 125 -1.30 12.25 -1.51
CA GLY A 125 -0.82 12.12 -2.87
C GLY A 125 -0.03 10.83 -3.08
N TRP A 126 0.16 10.47 -4.36
CA TRP A 126 1.05 9.39 -4.73
C TRP A 126 2.48 9.75 -4.34
N ASN A 127 3.23 8.77 -3.81
CA ASN A 127 4.60 9.00 -3.39
C ASN A 127 5.47 9.46 -4.57
N ALA A 128 6.09 10.63 -4.43
CA ALA A 128 6.91 11.28 -5.45
C ALA A 128 8.17 10.46 -5.82
N GLN A 129 8.55 9.48 -5.00
CA GLN A 129 9.65 8.55 -5.27
C GLN A 129 9.23 7.37 -6.17
N ALA A 130 7.94 7.18 -6.47
CA ALA A 130 7.46 6.09 -7.32
C ALA A 130 8.14 6.00 -8.71
N PRO A 131 8.57 7.09 -9.35
CA PRO A 131 9.35 7.05 -10.59
C PRO A 131 10.69 6.32 -10.48
N TYR A 132 11.29 6.32 -9.30
CA TYR A 132 12.61 5.77 -9.03
C TYR A 132 12.56 4.31 -8.55
N GLY A 133 11.38 3.85 -8.13
CA GLY A 133 11.13 2.46 -7.73
C GLY A 133 9.70 2.28 -7.25
N ALA A 134 9.04 1.22 -7.73
CA ALA A 134 7.66 0.91 -7.36
C ALA A 134 7.53 0.42 -5.90
N ASP A 135 8.61 -0.13 -5.36
CA ASP A 135 8.71 -0.73 -4.03
C ASP A 135 10.00 -0.27 -3.32
N VAL A 136 10.14 -0.63 -2.06
CA VAL A 136 11.29 -0.24 -1.24
C VAL A 136 12.61 -0.82 -1.76
N ILE A 137 12.61 -2.05 -2.29
CA ILE A 137 13.81 -2.71 -2.81
C ILE A 137 14.34 -1.97 -4.04
N SER A 138 13.45 -1.63 -4.98
CA SER A 138 13.82 -0.86 -6.18
C SER A 138 14.38 0.53 -5.81
N ARG A 139 13.87 1.17 -4.76
CA ARG A 139 14.39 2.47 -4.28
C ARG A 139 15.74 2.32 -3.62
N ILE A 140 15.93 1.29 -2.79
CA ILE A 140 17.25 0.95 -2.25
C ILE A 140 18.24 0.75 -3.40
N GLN A 141 17.90 -0.06 -4.39
CA GLN A 141 18.73 -0.32 -5.56
C GLN A 141 19.09 0.98 -6.30
N TYR A 142 18.12 1.87 -6.50
CA TYR A 142 18.36 3.18 -7.10
C TYR A 142 19.42 3.99 -6.34
N THR A 143 19.37 4.02 -4.99
CA THR A 143 20.38 4.72 -4.17
C THR A 143 21.76 4.09 -4.24
N LEU A 144 21.87 2.80 -4.57
CA LEU A 144 23.15 2.09 -4.70
C LEU A 144 23.77 2.25 -6.10
N GLU A 145 22.94 2.39 -7.13
CA GLU A 145 23.36 2.49 -8.53
C GLU A 145 23.63 3.95 -8.97
N GLN A 146 22.94 4.92 -8.36
CA GLN A 146 23.09 6.34 -8.71
C GLN A 146 23.89 7.09 -7.66
N PRO A 147 24.94 7.82 -8.04
CA PRO A 147 25.80 8.55 -7.08
C PRO A 147 25.03 9.50 -6.17
N ASP A 148 24.04 10.23 -6.71
CA ASP A 148 23.22 11.20 -5.97
C ASP A 148 21.84 10.64 -5.60
N GLY A 149 21.60 9.32 -5.79
CA GLY A 149 20.31 8.69 -5.66
C GLY A 149 19.65 8.85 -4.29
N LEU A 150 20.44 8.78 -3.22
CA LEU A 150 19.97 9.02 -1.86
C LEU A 150 19.51 10.48 -1.68
N GLN A 151 20.34 11.43 -2.11
CA GLN A 151 20.02 12.85 -2.00
C GLN A 151 18.77 13.20 -2.81
N GLU A 152 18.64 12.68 -4.03
CA GLU A 152 17.47 12.90 -4.88
C GLU A 152 16.20 12.35 -4.25
N LEU A 153 16.21 11.09 -3.77
CA LEU A 153 15.04 10.50 -3.12
C LEU A 153 14.68 11.24 -1.83
N SER A 154 15.66 11.63 -1.02
CA SER A 154 15.43 12.44 0.17
C SER A 154 14.76 13.77 -0.18
N GLN A 155 15.31 14.50 -1.13
CA GLN A 155 14.77 15.79 -1.56
C GLN A 155 13.32 15.66 -2.06
N ARG A 156 13.03 14.68 -2.93
CA ARG A 156 11.68 14.42 -3.46
C ARG A 156 10.66 14.14 -2.37
N SER A 157 11.04 13.31 -1.40
CA SER A 157 10.18 12.98 -0.26
C SER A 157 9.90 14.21 0.62
N ARG A 158 10.93 15.00 0.94
CA ARG A 158 10.82 16.21 1.75
C ARG A 158 10.00 17.29 1.06
N GLU A 159 10.21 17.53 -0.23
CA GLU A 159 9.44 18.47 -1.03
C GLU A 159 7.96 18.07 -1.09
N GLN A 160 7.67 16.78 -1.25
CA GLN A 160 6.29 16.28 -1.25
C GLN A 160 5.60 16.48 0.09
N VAL A 161 6.24 16.08 1.19
CA VAL A 161 5.67 16.26 2.54
C VAL A 161 5.42 17.72 2.82
N ARG A 162 6.37 18.61 2.47
CA ARG A 162 6.20 20.06 2.58
C ARG A 162 4.96 20.55 1.82
N ALA A 163 4.85 20.16 0.54
CA ALA A 163 3.73 20.60 -0.30
C ALA A 163 2.37 20.09 0.21
N LEU A 164 2.32 18.88 0.77
CA LEU A 164 1.10 18.35 1.41
C LEU A 164 0.73 19.16 2.65
N ILE A 165 1.70 19.49 3.50
CA ILE A 165 1.47 20.30 4.71
C ILE A 165 1.06 21.72 4.35
N GLU A 166 1.69 22.36 3.37
CA GLU A 166 1.31 23.70 2.90
C GLU A 166 -0.14 23.74 2.40
N ARG A 167 -0.57 22.73 1.63
CA ARG A 167 -1.96 22.62 1.22
C ARG A 167 -2.91 22.39 2.40
N ALA A 168 -2.51 21.55 3.36
CA ALA A 168 -3.30 21.31 4.56
C ALA A 168 -3.44 22.58 5.42
N LEU A 169 -2.37 23.38 5.56
CA LEU A 169 -2.40 24.67 6.23
C LEU A 169 -3.36 25.63 5.54
N ALA A 170 -3.24 25.80 4.21
CA ALA A 170 -4.12 26.66 3.44
C ALA A 170 -5.59 26.25 3.56
N ARG A 171 -5.87 24.94 3.47
CA ARG A 171 -7.22 24.38 3.60
C ARG A 171 -7.80 24.53 5.00
N GLY A 172 -6.94 24.38 6.02
CA GLY A 172 -7.27 24.57 7.43
C GLY A 172 -7.32 26.05 7.89
N GLY A 173 -7.05 27.01 6.98
CA GLY A 173 -7.02 28.44 7.31
C GLY A 173 -5.94 28.81 8.32
N ARG A 174 -4.76 28.18 8.22
CA ARG A 174 -3.63 28.41 9.13
C ARG A 174 -2.41 28.95 8.38
N GLU A 175 -1.69 29.87 9.01
CA GLU A 175 -0.42 30.39 8.51
C GLU A 175 0.73 29.42 8.80
N ALA A 176 1.77 29.46 7.96
CA ALA A 176 2.91 28.55 8.08
C ALA A 176 3.67 28.65 9.40
N ASP A 177 3.74 29.83 9.98
CA ASP A 177 4.40 30.11 11.26
C ASP A 177 3.67 29.54 12.48
N THR A 178 2.43 29.07 12.30
CA THR A 178 1.66 28.37 13.34
C THR A 178 2.01 26.89 13.47
N LEU A 179 2.73 26.30 12.50
CA LEU A 179 3.15 24.91 12.50
C LEU A 179 4.30 24.69 13.49
N ARG A 180 4.08 23.87 14.51
CA ARG A 180 5.02 23.66 15.63
C ARG A 180 5.90 22.44 15.47
N GLU A 181 5.34 21.34 14.94
CA GLU A 181 6.05 20.07 14.77
C GLU A 181 5.40 19.21 13.69
N ILE A 182 6.16 18.25 13.21
CA ILE A 182 5.73 17.22 12.27
C ILE A 182 6.04 15.85 12.91
N THR A 183 5.05 15.00 13.05
CA THR A 183 5.22 13.59 13.41
C THR A 183 5.19 12.77 12.15
N LEU A 184 6.25 12.00 11.89
CA LEU A 184 6.38 11.20 10.69
C LEU A 184 6.47 9.72 11.05
N VAL A 185 5.58 8.93 10.45
CA VAL A 185 5.61 7.46 10.48
C VAL A 185 5.80 6.93 9.07
N GLY A 186 6.30 5.72 8.95
CA GLY A 186 6.48 5.02 7.68
C GLY A 186 7.35 3.79 7.90
N ASN A 187 7.49 2.97 6.86
CA ASN A 187 8.43 1.86 6.95
C ASN A 187 9.88 2.37 7.08
N THR A 188 10.76 1.52 7.58
CA THR A 188 12.13 1.90 7.92
C THR A 188 12.86 2.54 6.74
N VAL A 189 12.72 1.99 5.54
CA VAL A 189 13.37 2.53 4.33
C VAL A 189 12.86 3.92 4.00
N MET A 190 11.55 4.15 4.08
CA MET A 190 10.96 5.45 3.77
C MET A 190 11.38 6.53 4.77
N GLN A 191 11.47 6.18 6.06
CA GLN A 191 11.98 7.11 7.08
C GLN A 191 13.46 7.46 6.84
N HIS A 192 14.30 6.47 6.48
CA HIS A 192 15.72 6.69 6.12
C HIS A 192 15.85 7.61 4.90
N LEU A 193 15.13 7.32 3.83
CA LEU A 193 15.16 8.14 2.61
C LEU A 193 14.72 9.58 2.89
N PHE A 194 13.69 9.79 3.72
CA PHE A 194 13.27 11.13 4.11
C PHE A 194 14.34 11.85 4.95
N ALA A 195 14.94 11.15 5.90
CA ALA A 195 15.98 11.70 6.77
C ALA A 195 17.34 11.92 6.07
N GLY A 196 17.54 11.29 4.91
CA GLY A 196 18.81 11.31 4.18
C GLY A 196 19.84 10.31 4.74
N TYR A 197 19.41 9.30 5.49
CA TYR A 197 20.26 8.24 6.01
C TYR A 197 20.45 7.12 4.98
N SER A 198 21.60 6.46 5.07
CA SER A 198 21.93 5.37 4.15
C SER A 198 21.02 4.17 4.34
N VAL A 199 20.51 3.63 3.23
CA VAL A 199 19.74 2.39 3.20
C VAL A 199 20.56 1.18 2.78
N ARG A 200 21.89 1.35 2.61
CA ARG A 200 22.80 0.29 2.18
C ARG A 200 22.78 -0.93 3.10
N GLY A 201 22.72 -0.71 4.42
CA GLY A 201 22.65 -1.79 5.41
C GLY A 201 21.37 -2.60 5.36
N ILE A 202 20.28 -2.02 4.80
CA ILE A 202 18.99 -2.72 4.63
C ILE A 202 18.96 -3.55 3.34
N ALA A 203 19.87 -3.28 2.38
CA ALA A 203 19.89 -3.91 1.06
C ALA A 203 20.23 -5.41 1.08
N ALA A 204 21.01 -5.85 2.06
CA ALA A 204 21.50 -7.22 2.16
C ALA A 204 21.58 -7.70 3.61
N ALA A 205 21.55 -9.02 3.80
CA ALA A 205 21.70 -9.61 5.12
C ALA A 205 22.97 -9.09 5.83
N PRO A 206 22.85 -8.73 7.11
CA PRO A 206 21.75 -8.99 8.05
C PRO A 206 20.65 -7.92 8.08
N PHE A 207 20.46 -7.13 7.02
CA PHE A 207 19.40 -6.12 6.84
C PHE A 207 19.33 -5.05 7.94
N GLN A 208 20.50 -4.61 8.40
CA GLN A 208 20.62 -3.65 9.50
C GLN A 208 20.48 -2.21 9.02
N PRO A 209 19.47 -1.47 9.50
CA PRO A 209 19.34 -0.03 9.23
C PRO A 209 20.43 0.77 9.96
N GLU A 210 20.73 1.97 9.46
CA GLU A 210 21.64 2.92 10.11
C GLU A 210 21.10 3.36 11.47
N THR A 211 19.79 3.51 11.59
CA THR A 211 19.09 3.83 12.82
C THR A 211 17.71 3.14 12.89
N LEU A 212 17.19 2.92 14.09
CA LEU A 212 15.81 2.50 14.33
C LEU A 212 14.92 3.67 14.77
N PHE A 213 15.39 4.91 14.68
CA PHE A 213 14.65 6.11 15.09
C PHE A 213 14.08 5.98 16.51
N ASP A 214 14.93 5.71 17.46
CA ASP A 214 14.56 5.48 18.87
C ASP A 214 13.94 6.73 19.51
N ALA A 215 12.99 7.39 18.88
CA ALA A 215 12.20 8.53 19.35
C ALA A 215 13.01 9.72 20.00
N SER A 216 14.32 9.63 20.09
CA SER A 216 15.23 10.73 20.41
C SER A 216 15.71 11.46 19.15
N GLU A 217 15.61 10.80 17.98
CA GLU A 217 16.04 11.38 16.74
C GLU A 217 15.00 12.37 16.21
N THR A 218 15.44 13.59 16.01
CA THR A 218 14.65 14.66 15.44
C THR A 218 15.34 15.19 14.19
N GLY A 219 14.56 15.30 13.11
CA GLY A 219 14.97 16.02 11.90
C GLY A 219 14.40 17.42 11.87
N SER A 220 14.60 18.11 10.76
CA SER A 220 13.97 19.39 10.49
C SER A 220 13.49 19.46 9.04
N LEU A 221 12.32 20.02 8.82
CA LEU A 221 11.78 20.35 7.51
C LEU A 221 11.52 21.86 7.46
N HIS A 222 12.40 22.63 6.79
CA HIS A 222 12.33 24.09 6.71
C HIS A 222 12.19 24.80 8.08
N GLY A 223 12.99 24.35 9.05
CA GLY A 223 13.00 24.92 10.40
C GLY A 223 11.93 24.35 11.35
N VAL A 224 10.98 23.56 10.85
CA VAL A 224 9.99 22.87 11.69
C VAL A 224 10.55 21.52 12.16
N PRO A 225 10.54 21.21 13.46
CA PRO A 225 11.00 19.92 13.97
C PRO A 225 10.20 18.75 13.39
N VAL A 226 10.90 17.70 12.97
CA VAL A 226 10.31 16.42 12.55
C VAL A 226 10.70 15.35 13.56
N ARG A 227 9.71 14.66 14.11
CA ARG A 227 9.91 13.52 15.01
C ARG A 227 9.52 12.24 14.28
N PHE A 228 10.40 11.23 14.33
CA PHE A 228 10.19 9.94 13.69
C PHE A 228 9.68 8.91 14.68
N ALA A 229 8.70 8.10 14.25
CA ALA A 229 8.28 6.95 15.04
C ALA A 229 9.39 5.87 15.05
N PRO A 230 9.62 5.18 16.19
CA PRO A 230 10.65 4.16 16.28
C PRO A 230 10.30 2.94 15.43
N CYS A 231 11.29 2.40 14.73
CA CYS A 231 11.21 1.18 13.95
C CYS A 231 11.58 -0.04 14.80
N VAL A 232 11.28 -1.24 14.28
CA VAL A 232 11.66 -2.53 14.88
C VAL A 232 12.88 -3.12 14.18
N ALA A 233 12.90 -3.07 12.83
CA ALA A 233 13.95 -3.66 12.00
C ALA A 233 13.99 -3.00 10.62
N GLY A 234 14.87 -3.45 9.73
CA GLY A 234 15.02 -2.92 8.37
C GLY A 234 13.74 -2.97 7.53
N TYR A 235 12.86 -3.94 7.77
CA TYR A 235 11.59 -4.11 7.06
C TYR A 235 10.35 -4.07 7.96
N VAL A 236 10.45 -3.64 9.21
CA VAL A 236 9.32 -3.38 10.12
C VAL A 236 9.53 -2.00 10.72
N GLY A 237 8.77 -1.03 10.25
CA GLY A 237 9.00 0.38 10.48
C GLY A 237 8.15 1.03 11.56
N GLY A 238 8.23 2.36 11.58
CA GLY A 238 7.46 3.21 12.46
C GLY A 238 5.96 3.20 12.19
N ASP A 239 5.53 2.82 10.99
CA ASP A 239 4.13 2.55 10.62
C ASP A 239 3.54 1.39 11.43
N ILE A 240 4.30 0.31 11.63
CA ILE A 240 3.86 -0.84 12.41
C ILE A 240 3.82 -0.53 13.91
N THR A 241 4.84 0.11 14.46
CA THR A 241 4.82 0.51 15.88
C THR A 241 3.70 1.50 16.17
N ALA A 242 3.46 2.47 15.27
CA ALA A 242 2.35 3.39 15.34
C ALA A 242 1.00 2.68 15.18
N GLY A 243 0.93 1.68 14.30
CA GLY A 243 -0.25 0.83 14.12
C GLY A 243 -0.61 0.04 15.37
N LEU A 244 0.37 -0.60 16.01
CA LEU A 244 0.19 -1.32 17.28
C LEU A 244 -0.25 -0.38 18.42
N LEU A 245 0.34 0.83 18.48
CA LEU A 245 -0.07 1.87 19.42
C LEU A 245 -1.53 2.27 19.20
N ALA A 246 -1.92 2.59 17.97
CA ALA A 246 -3.27 3.02 17.61
C ALA A 246 -4.31 1.93 17.89
N ALA A 247 -3.97 0.68 17.63
CA ALA A 247 -4.84 -0.46 17.88
C ALA A 247 -4.92 -0.86 19.36
N GLY A 248 -4.05 -0.30 20.22
CA GLY A 248 -4.01 -0.61 21.66
C GLY A 248 -3.59 -2.05 21.99
N LEU A 249 -3.00 -2.78 21.04
CA LEU A 249 -2.75 -4.22 21.19
C LEU A 249 -1.71 -4.54 22.26
N ALA A 250 -0.77 -3.63 22.51
CA ALA A 250 0.23 -3.80 23.57
C ALA A 250 -0.37 -3.76 25.00
N GLU A 251 -1.61 -3.33 25.13
CA GLU A 251 -2.33 -3.28 26.41
C GLU A 251 -3.28 -4.48 26.60
N LEU A 252 -3.58 -5.20 25.51
CA LEU A 252 -4.48 -6.36 25.55
C LEU A 252 -3.76 -7.62 26.06
N PRO A 253 -4.41 -8.40 26.94
CA PRO A 253 -3.93 -9.72 27.28
C PRO A 253 -4.17 -10.68 26.11
N GLY A 254 -3.39 -11.77 26.06
CA GLY A 254 -3.56 -12.81 25.05
C GLY A 254 -2.71 -12.61 23.80
N GLU A 255 -3.07 -13.31 22.72
CA GLU A 255 -2.31 -13.41 21.50
C GLU A 255 -3.10 -12.83 20.32
N HIS A 256 -2.63 -11.74 19.78
CA HIS A 256 -3.27 -10.99 18.73
C HIS A 256 -2.37 -10.92 17.49
N LEU A 257 -2.94 -11.19 16.33
CA LEU A 257 -2.24 -11.05 15.05
C LEU A 257 -2.60 -9.70 14.44
N PHE A 258 -1.61 -8.82 14.30
CA PHE A 258 -1.71 -7.57 13.55
C PHE A 258 -1.11 -7.75 12.17
N LEU A 259 -1.82 -7.33 11.15
CA LEU A 259 -1.44 -7.40 9.74
C LEU A 259 -1.57 -6.02 9.12
N ASP A 260 -0.52 -5.53 8.50
CA ASP A 260 -0.59 -4.40 7.56
C ASP A 260 -0.24 -4.92 6.17
N ILE A 261 -1.24 -4.96 5.29
CA ILE A 261 -1.10 -5.57 3.97
C ILE A 261 -1.20 -4.49 2.89
N GLY A 262 -0.06 -4.17 2.31
CA GLY A 262 0.12 -3.34 1.14
C GLY A 262 1.01 -4.03 0.11
N THR A 263 1.92 -3.29 -0.51
CA THR A 263 2.99 -3.84 -1.39
C THR A 263 3.90 -4.80 -0.63
N ASN A 264 4.18 -4.49 0.65
CA ASN A 264 4.73 -5.44 1.63
C ASN A 264 3.58 -5.94 2.52
N GLY A 265 3.80 -7.04 3.22
CA GLY A 265 2.91 -7.53 4.26
C GLY A 265 3.68 -7.59 5.57
N GLU A 266 3.54 -6.56 6.38
CA GLU A 266 4.13 -6.51 7.71
C GLU A 266 3.16 -7.13 8.71
N MET A 267 3.73 -7.92 9.64
CA MET A 267 2.96 -8.69 10.60
C MET A 267 3.57 -8.59 12.00
N ALA A 268 2.71 -8.54 13.01
CA ALA A 268 3.11 -8.63 14.42
C ALA A 268 2.16 -9.58 15.16
N LEU A 269 2.73 -10.55 15.87
CA LEU A 269 1.98 -11.51 16.67
C LEU A 269 2.37 -11.38 18.13
N GLY A 270 1.39 -11.13 19.01
CA GLY A 270 1.61 -10.95 20.44
C GLY A 270 0.53 -10.11 21.10
N GLY A 271 0.89 -9.45 22.19
CA GLY A 271 0.03 -8.60 23.01
C GLY A 271 0.81 -7.90 24.10
N ARG A 272 0.27 -7.82 25.32
CA ARG A 272 0.91 -7.17 26.48
C ARG A 272 2.32 -7.69 26.78
N GLY A 273 2.64 -8.94 26.44
CA GLY A 273 3.96 -9.55 26.64
C GLY A 273 4.99 -9.21 25.57
N GLY A 274 4.66 -8.36 24.60
CA GLY A 274 5.48 -8.02 23.44
C GLY A 274 5.08 -8.77 22.18
N PHE A 275 5.75 -8.46 21.06
CA PHE A 275 5.39 -8.96 19.74
C PHE A 275 6.58 -9.62 19.04
N THR A 276 6.29 -10.66 18.27
CA THR A 276 7.19 -11.16 17.23
C THR A 276 6.72 -10.60 15.89
N CYS A 277 7.59 -9.86 15.21
CA CYS A 277 7.27 -9.18 13.96
C CYS A 277 8.02 -9.83 12.79
N CYS A 278 7.42 -9.84 11.61
CA CYS A 278 8.08 -10.19 10.36
C CYS A 278 7.53 -9.35 9.20
N ALA A 279 8.22 -9.41 8.07
CA ALA A 279 7.76 -8.80 6.83
C ALA A 279 7.85 -9.81 5.68
N VAL A 280 6.88 -9.78 4.77
CA VAL A 280 6.84 -10.58 3.55
C VAL A 280 6.70 -9.69 2.33
N ALA A 281 7.32 -10.07 1.23
CA ALA A 281 7.10 -9.42 -0.07
C ALA A 281 5.81 -9.99 -0.70
N SER A 282 4.65 -9.42 -0.34
CA SER A 282 3.34 -9.82 -0.88
C SER A 282 3.13 -9.34 -2.32
N GLY A 283 3.87 -8.34 -2.74
CA GLY A 283 3.68 -7.69 -4.04
C GLY A 283 2.42 -6.82 -4.09
N PRO A 284 2.24 -6.05 -5.16
CA PRO A 284 1.22 -5.00 -5.19
C PRO A 284 -0.17 -5.48 -5.65
N ALA A 285 -0.44 -6.79 -5.70
CA ALA A 285 -1.71 -7.35 -6.19
C ALA A 285 -2.92 -6.88 -5.37
N PHE A 286 -2.76 -6.78 -4.04
CA PHE A 286 -3.81 -6.30 -3.14
C PHE A 286 -4.11 -4.80 -3.29
N GLU A 287 -3.19 -4.03 -3.89
CA GLU A 287 -3.40 -2.62 -4.25
C GLU A 287 -3.91 -2.48 -5.71
N GLY A 288 -4.24 -3.59 -6.37
CA GLY A 288 -4.70 -3.63 -7.76
C GLY A 288 -3.59 -3.46 -8.81
N ALA A 289 -2.32 -3.34 -8.41
CA ALA A 289 -1.21 -3.25 -9.35
C ALA A 289 -0.75 -4.65 -9.79
N GLY A 290 -0.37 -4.78 -11.06
CA GLY A 290 -0.04 -6.09 -11.64
C GLY A 290 -1.27 -6.94 -11.99
N ILE A 291 -2.47 -6.44 -11.79
CA ILE A 291 -3.76 -7.05 -12.15
C ILE A 291 -4.29 -6.34 -13.41
N SER A 292 -4.82 -7.11 -14.36
CA SER A 292 -5.20 -6.61 -15.70
C SER A 292 -6.22 -5.47 -15.63
N CYS A 293 -7.34 -5.69 -14.95
CA CYS A 293 -8.34 -4.66 -14.64
C CYS A 293 -8.21 -4.14 -13.20
N GLY A 294 -7.02 -4.27 -12.59
CA GLY A 294 -6.80 -3.85 -11.21
C GLY A 294 -6.68 -2.33 -11.06
N MET A 295 -7.26 -1.81 -9.99
CA MET A 295 -7.20 -0.40 -9.63
C MET A 295 -7.20 -0.22 -8.10
N PRO A 296 -6.78 0.94 -7.58
CA PRO A 296 -6.94 1.26 -6.17
C PRO A 296 -8.40 1.26 -5.74
N GLY A 297 -8.66 1.24 -4.42
CA GLY A 297 -10.00 1.34 -3.84
C GLY A 297 -10.58 2.76 -3.94
N VAL A 298 -10.85 3.23 -5.16
CA VAL A 298 -11.38 4.56 -5.49
C VAL A 298 -12.66 4.43 -6.30
N ASP A 299 -13.32 5.54 -6.59
CA ASP A 299 -14.58 5.57 -7.36
C ASP A 299 -14.50 4.80 -8.68
N GLY A 300 -15.45 3.93 -8.89
CA GLY A 300 -15.51 3.01 -10.03
C GLY A 300 -14.86 1.64 -9.78
N ALA A 301 -14.18 1.42 -8.66
CA ALA A 301 -13.63 0.11 -8.32
C ALA A 301 -14.71 -0.83 -7.79
N VAL A 302 -14.78 -2.04 -8.32
CA VAL A 302 -15.55 -3.14 -7.72
C VAL A 302 -14.84 -3.57 -6.44
N SER A 303 -15.51 -3.40 -5.30
CA SER A 303 -14.97 -3.66 -3.96
C SER A 303 -15.52 -4.94 -3.30
N ARG A 304 -16.67 -5.40 -3.76
CA ARG A 304 -17.34 -6.63 -3.30
C ARG A 304 -17.89 -7.40 -4.48
N VAL A 305 -17.82 -8.73 -4.42
CA VAL A 305 -18.46 -9.61 -5.39
C VAL A 305 -19.14 -10.77 -4.66
N ARG A 306 -20.39 -11.02 -4.99
CA ARG A 306 -21.19 -12.13 -4.47
C ARG A 306 -21.87 -12.86 -5.63
N TYR A 307 -22.34 -14.06 -5.39
CA TYR A 307 -23.14 -14.82 -6.34
C TYR A 307 -24.46 -15.24 -5.70
N ASP A 308 -25.55 -14.72 -6.23
CA ASP A 308 -26.92 -15.09 -5.87
C ASP A 308 -27.74 -15.18 -7.15
N ARG A 309 -27.87 -16.38 -7.72
CA ARG A 309 -28.48 -16.65 -9.05
C ARG A 309 -27.86 -15.86 -10.21
N GLY A 310 -26.78 -15.10 -9.93
CA GLY A 310 -25.99 -14.26 -10.83
C GLY A 310 -24.96 -13.48 -10.03
N PHE A 311 -24.03 -12.83 -10.71
CA PHE A 311 -23.04 -11.98 -10.05
C PHE A 311 -23.67 -10.67 -9.57
N VAL A 312 -23.48 -10.37 -8.29
CA VAL A 312 -23.82 -9.09 -7.64
C VAL A 312 -22.52 -8.49 -7.14
N TYR A 313 -22.32 -7.20 -7.41
CA TYR A 313 -21.10 -6.51 -7.03
C TYR A 313 -21.39 -5.07 -6.57
N ASP A 314 -20.56 -4.59 -5.65
CA ASP A 314 -20.63 -3.23 -5.14
C ASP A 314 -19.49 -2.41 -5.76
N VAL A 315 -19.80 -1.19 -6.22
CA VAL A 315 -18.85 -0.26 -6.84
C VAL A 315 -18.65 0.93 -5.90
N ILE A 316 -17.38 1.25 -5.57
CA ILE A 316 -17.07 2.42 -4.76
C ILE A 316 -17.52 3.69 -5.50
N GLY A 317 -18.22 4.59 -4.81
CA GLY A 317 -18.83 5.79 -5.40
C GLY A 317 -20.06 5.53 -6.28
N GLY A 318 -20.45 4.25 -6.49
CA GLY A 318 -21.52 3.87 -7.41
C GLY A 318 -21.14 3.97 -8.88
N GLY A 319 -22.14 3.83 -9.77
CA GLY A 319 -21.96 3.98 -11.21
C GLY A 319 -21.36 2.76 -11.93
N THR A 320 -20.76 3.00 -13.10
CA THR A 320 -20.21 1.93 -13.95
C THR A 320 -18.88 1.40 -13.40
N PRO A 321 -18.72 0.06 -13.26
CA PRO A 321 -17.49 -0.53 -12.81
C PRO A 321 -16.36 -0.30 -13.83
N LYS A 322 -15.18 0.12 -13.34
CA LYS A 322 -13.99 0.42 -14.15
C LYS A 322 -12.87 -0.60 -13.95
N GLY A 323 -12.88 -1.33 -12.83
CA GLY A 323 -11.86 -2.32 -12.48
C GLY A 323 -12.14 -2.98 -11.14
N LEU A 324 -11.18 -3.79 -10.68
CA LEU A 324 -11.22 -4.51 -9.41
C LEU A 324 -10.23 -3.85 -8.43
N CYS A 325 -10.66 -3.47 -7.24
CA CYS A 325 -9.70 -3.26 -6.16
C CYS A 325 -9.33 -4.59 -5.50
N GLY A 326 -8.37 -4.57 -4.57
CA GLY A 326 -7.86 -5.79 -3.96
C GLY A 326 -8.94 -6.66 -3.31
N SER A 327 -9.89 -6.06 -2.60
CA SER A 327 -11.00 -6.80 -1.98
C SER A 327 -11.95 -7.41 -3.01
N GLY A 328 -12.29 -6.66 -4.08
CA GLY A 328 -13.09 -7.17 -5.19
C GLY A 328 -12.38 -8.31 -5.95
N LEU A 329 -11.06 -8.24 -6.09
CA LEU A 329 -10.26 -9.33 -6.66
C LEU A 329 -10.33 -10.60 -5.80
N LEU A 330 -10.21 -10.46 -4.47
CA LEU A 330 -10.35 -11.58 -3.54
C LEU A 330 -11.73 -12.21 -3.62
N ASP A 331 -12.77 -11.37 -3.51
CA ASP A 331 -14.16 -11.84 -3.52
C ASP A 331 -14.49 -12.57 -4.83
N LEU A 332 -14.13 -11.97 -5.97
CA LEU A 332 -14.37 -12.60 -7.27
C LEU A 332 -13.65 -13.97 -7.35
N THR A 333 -12.39 -14.04 -6.93
CA THR A 333 -11.63 -15.30 -6.95
C THR A 333 -12.24 -16.32 -5.98
N ALA A 334 -12.64 -15.92 -4.78
CA ALA A 334 -13.30 -16.81 -3.80
C ALA A 334 -14.64 -17.34 -4.33
N VAL A 335 -15.43 -16.49 -4.97
CA VAL A 335 -16.69 -16.90 -5.62
C VAL A 335 -16.44 -17.90 -6.74
N LEU A 336 -15.46 -17.64 -7.60
CA LEU A 336 -15.14 -18.53 -8.73
C LEU A 336 -14.56 -19.89 -8.27
N LEU A 337 -13.82 -19.92 -7.16
CA LEU A 337 -13.37 -21.17 -6.52
C LEU A 337 -14.57 -21.96 -5.97
N ARG A 338 -15.46 -21.32 -5.22
CA ARG A 338 -16.69 -21.97 -4.68
C ARG A 338 -17.59 -22.51 -5.78
N LEU A 339 -17.67 -21.81 -6.89
CA LEU A 339 -18.49 -22.22 -8.05
C LEU A 339 -17.76 -23.22 -8.97
N GLY A 340 -16.50 -23.55 -8.71
CA GLY A 340 -15.73 -24.51 -9.52
C GLY A 340 -15.31 -23.99 -10.89
N ALA A 341 -15.20 -22.66 -11.08
CA ALA A 341 -14.63 -22.07 -12.30
C ALA A 341 -13.11 -21.91 -12.24
N ILE A 342 -12.55 -21.87 -11.03
CA ILE A 342 -11.11 -21.93 -10.77
C ILE A 342 -10.82 -23.23 -10.05
N ALA A 343 -9.87 -24.02 -10.57
CA ALA A 343 -9.36 -25.20 -9.90
C ALA A 343 -8.45 -24.82 -8.71
N PRO A 344 -8.27 -25.69 -7.68
CA PRO A 344 -7.40 -25.39 -6.53
C PRO A 344 -5.96 -24.98 -6.91
N GLY A 345 -5.42 -25.51 -8.01
CA GLY A 345 -4.13 -25.07 -8.55
C GLY A 345 -4.11 -23.69 -9.20
N GLY A 346 -5.23 -22.96 -9.24
CA GLY A 346 -5.35 -21.60 -9.79
C GLY A 346 -5.71 -21.55 -11.28
N ARG A 347 -5.92 -22.69 -11.93
CA ARG A 347 -6.28 -22.71 -13.35
C ARG A 347 -7.75 -22.29 -13.54
N LEU A 348 -8.00 -21.23 -14.30
CA LEU A 348 -9.33 -20.93 -14.84
C LEU A 348 -9.75 -22.05 -15.80
N LEU A 349 -10.91 -22.66 -15.56
CA LEU A 349 -11.42 -23.73 -16.40
C LEU A 349 -11.88 -23.18 -17.75
N PRO A 350 -11.64 -23.90 -18.85
CA PRO A 350 -12.22 -23.51 -20.12
C PRO A 350 -13.75 -23.70 -20.11
N PRO A 351 -14.50 -22.98 -20.98
CA PRO A 351 -15.97 -22.99 -20.94
C PRO A 351 -16.61 -24.38 -20.93
N GLU A 352 -16.03 -25.32 -21.69
CA GLU A 352 -16.51 -26.68 -21.80
C GLU A 352 -16.37 -27.54 -20.53
N GLN A 353 -15.43 -27.18 -19.65
CA GLN A 353 -15.17 -27.85 -18.37
C GLN A 353 -15.84 -27.13 -17.18
N ALA A 354 -16.28 -25.91 -17.39
CA ALA A 354 -16.88 -25.07 -16.34
C ALA A 354 -18.36 -25.39 -16.13
N PRO A 355 -18.89 -25.10 -14.93
CA PRO A 355 -20.33 -25.18 -14.66
C PRO A 355 -21.15 -24.39 -15.68
N ALA A 356 -22.28 -24.94 -16.10
CA ALA A 356 -23.10 -24.39 -17.19
C ALA A 356 -23.47 -22.90 -16.99
N ALA A 357 -23.77 -22.50 -15.75
CA ALA A 357 -24.12 -21.12 -15.42
C ALA A 357 -22.99 -20.10 -15.65
N LEU A 358 -21.73 -20.57 -15.70
CA LEU A 358 -20.55 -19.71 -15.81
C LEU A 358 -19.95 -19.70 -17.22
N ARG A 359 -20.34 -20.61 -18.10
CA ARG A 359 -19.73 -20.79 -19.43
C ARG A 359 -19.71 -19.50 -20.26
N ARG A 360 -20.78 -18.72 -20.20
CA ARG A 360 -20.91 -17.45 -20.95
C ARG A 360 -19.93 -16.35 -20.50
N HIS A 361 -19.38 -16.46 -19.27
CA HIS A 361 -18.43 -15.54 -18.71
C HIS A 361 -16.97 -15.94 -18.96
N LEU A 362 -16.74 -17.17 -19.43
CA LEU A 362 -15.39 -17.70 -19.65
C LEU A 362 -15.04 -17.60 -21.12
N THR A 363 -13.89 -16.99 -21.39
CA THR A 363 -13.33 -16.79 -22.72
C THR A 363 -11.82 -17.06 -22.70
N ARG A 364 -11.19 -16.90 -23.86
CA ARG A 364 -9.73 -16.90 -23.97
C ARG A 364 -9.27 -15.57 -24.55
N ASP A 365 -8.13 -15.08 -24.11
CA ASP A 365 -7.48 -13.94 -24.74
C ASP A 365 -6.83 -14.33 -26.09
N ALA A 366 -6.20 -13.35 -26.75
CA ALA A 366 -5.52 -13.57 -28.03
C ALA A 366 -4.35 -14.60 -27.94
N ASP A 367 -3.78 -14.75 -26.76
CA ASP A 367 -2.68 -15.67 -26.47
C ASP A 367 -3.19 -17.05 -25.97
N GLY A 368 -4.51 -17.25 -25.93
CA GLY A 368 -5.15 -18.49 -25.50
C GLY A 368 -5.28 -18.67 -23.98
N ASN A 369 -4.91 -17.66 -23.17
CA ASN A 369 -5.05 -17.71 -21.72
C ASN A 369 -6.51 -17.56 -21.29
N GLY A 370 -6.88 -18.22 -20.20
CA GLY A 370 -8.23 -18.12 -19.65
C GLY A 370 -8.55 -16.71 -19.14
N CYS A 371 -9.77 -16.27 -19.43
CA CYS A 371 -10.33 -15.01 -19.01
C CYS A 371 -11.76 -15.22 -18.48
N PHE A 372 -12.06 -14.66 -17.32
CA PHE A 372 -13.42 -14.57 -16.80
C PHE A 372 -13.93 -13.14 -16.91
N GLN A 373 -15.05 -12.93 -17.62
CA GLN A 373 -15.65 -11.63 -17.81
C GLN A 373 -16.75 -11.41 -16.78
N LEU A 374 -16.55 -10.47 -15.85
CA LEU A 374 -17.55 -10.08 -14.84
C LEU A 374 -18.56 -9.09 -15.44
N THR A 375 -18.04 -8.02 -16.07
CA THR A 375 -18.82 -7.03 -16.86
C THR A 375 -18.08 -6.76 -18.17
N PRO A 376 -18.63 -6.02 -19.14
CA PRO A 376 -17.92 -5.68 -20.37
C PRO A 376 -16.56 -5.02 -20.14
N GLU A 377 -16.40 -4.25 -19.05
CA GLU A 377 -15.20 -3.49 -18.72
C GLU A 377 -14.27 -4.21 -17.72
N VAL A 378 -14.79 -5.19 -16.96
CA VAL A 378 -14.06 -5.81 -15.85
C VAL A 378 -13.91 -7.31 -16.07
N SER A 379 -12.67 -7.75 -16.16
CA SER A 379 -12.31 -9.16 -16.34
C SER A 379 -11.24 -9.61 -15.34
N LEU A 380 -11.15 -10.92 -15.13
CA LEU A 380 -10.11 -11.59 -14.36
C LEU A 380 -9.35 -12.53 -15.30
N MET A 381 -8.06 -12.28 -15.47
CA MET A 381 -7.18 -13.10 -16.31
C MET A 381 -6.52 -14.23 -15.51
N ALA A 382 -6.11 -15.30 -16.18
CA ALA A 382 -5.34 -16.38 -15.55
C ALA A 382 -4.04 -15.86 -14.88
N THR A 383 -3.41 -14.84 -15.48
CA THR A 383 -2.23 -14.16 -14.89
C THR A 383 -2.57 -13.41 -13.60
N ASP A 384 -3.77 -12.84 -13.49
CA ASP A 384 -4.22 -12.14 -12.28
C ASP A 384 -4.42 -13.13 -11.13
N VAL A 385 -5.00 -14.30 -11.43
CA VAL A 385 -5.13 -15.40 -10.46
C VAL A 385 -3.75 -15.84 -9.96
N ARG A 386 -2.75 -15.92 -10.85
CA ARG A 386 -1.38 -16.27 -10.47
C ARG A 386 -0.73 -15.23 -9.57
N ASN A 387 -0.91 -13.94 -9.88
CA ASN A 387 -0.39 -12.85 -9.04
C ASN A 387 -1.05 -12.86 -7.65
N LEU A 388 -2.35 -13.14 -7.57
CA LEU A 388 -3.04 -13.31 -6.30
C LEU A 388 -2.54 -14.53 -5.52
N GLN A 389 -2.26 -15.67 -6.19
CA GLN A 389 -1.68 -16.85 -5.54
C GLN A 389 -0.34 -16.53 -4.87
N LEU A 390 0.54 -15.81 -5.56
CA LEU A 390 1.84 -15.40 -5.00
C LEU A 390 1.66 -14.49 -3.78
N ALA A 391 0.80 -13.47 -3.91
CA ALA A 391 0.56 -12.52 -2.84
C ALA A 391 -0.02 -13.19 -1.58
N LYS A 392 -1.09 -13.99 -1.73
CA LYS A 392 -1.73 -14.67 -0.61
C LYS A 392 -0.84 -15.75 0.02
N ALA A 393 0.00 -16.42 -0.78
CA ALA A 393 0.92 -17.43 -0.26
C ALA A 393 2.00 -16.80 0.64
N ALA A 394 2.50 -15.62 0.28
CA ALA A 394 3.45 -14.90 1.12
C ALA A 394 2.85 -14.54 2.49
N VAL A 395 1.62 -14.00 2.48
CA VAL A 395 0.90 -13.65 3.72
C VAL A 395 0.64 -14.90 4.57
N ALA A 396 0.07 -15.95 3.99
CA ALA A 396 -0.24 -17.20 4.69
C ALA A 396 1.01 -17.87 5.27
N ALA A 397 2.12 -17.88 4.52
CA ALA A 397 3.40 -18.41 5.00
C ALA A 397 3.96 -17.61 6.17
N GLY A 398 3.92 -16.28 6.10
CA GLY A 398 4.34 -15.41 7.20
C GLY A 398 3.55 -15.67 8.48
N ILE A 399 2.21 -15.73 8.36
CA ILE A 399 1.32 -16.06 9.50
C ILE A 399 1.68 -17.42 10.10
N ARG A 400 1.85 -18.44 9.25
CA ARG A 400 2.20 -19.81 9.71
C ARG A 400 3.52 -19.83 10.47
N VAL A 401 4.55 -19.18 9.96
CA VAL A 401 5.87 -19.15 10.60
C VAL A 401 5.83 -18.37 11.91
N LEU A 402 5.09 -17.26 11.99
CA LEU A 402 4.90 -16.53 13.25
C LEU A 402 4.21 -17.39 14.32
N LEU A 403 3.13 -18.09 13.94
CA LEU A 403 2.43 -19.00 14.85
C LEU A 403 3.35 -20.11 15.34
N GLN A 404 4.10 -20.76 14.44
CA GLN A 404 5.07 -21.80 14.78
C GLN A 404 6.16 -21.28 15.71
N GLN A 405 6.68 -20.07 15.48
CA GLN A 405 7.72 -19.44 16.31
C GLN A 405 7.24 -19.20 17.74
N ARG A 406 5.96 -18.95 17.94
CA ARG A 406 5.35 -18.76 19.26
C ARG A 406 4.71 -20.02 19.83
N GLY A 407 4.76 -21.15 19.12
CA GLY A 407 4.15 -22.43 19.54
C GLY A 407 2.61 -22.37 19.61
N LEU A 408 1.99 -21.57 18.73
CA LEU A 408 0.54 -21.34 18.73
C LEU A 408 -0.13 -22.01 17.51
N THR A 409 -1.42 -22.30 17.67
CA THR A 409 -2.31 -22.63 16.56
C THR A 409 -3.23 -21.44 16.23
N PRO A 410 -3.82 -21.38 15.03
CA PRO A 410 -4.74 -20.29 14.67
C PRO A 410 -5.95 -20.14 15.61
N GLU A 411 -6.42 -21.23 16.21
CA GLU A 411 -7.53 -21.28 17.14
C GLU A 411 -7.24 -20.52 18.44
N GLN A 412 -5.96 -20.48 18.83
CA GLN A 412 -5.49 -19.85 20.07
C GLN A 412 -5.32 -18.33 19.97
N LEU A 413 -5.47 -17.77 18.76
CA LEU A 413 -5.50 -16.31 18.60
C LEU A 413 -6.78 -15.74 19.23
N ASP A 414 -6.65 -14.65 19.98
CA ASP A 414 -7.79 -13.91 20.55
C ASP A 414 -8.40 -12.92 19.55
N GLY A 415 -7.59 -12.39 18.60
CA GLY A 415 -8.04 -11.49 17.55
C GLY A 415 -7.07 -11.40 16.39
N VAL A 416 -7.59 -11.03 15.22
CA VAL A 416 -6.82 -10.71 14.02
C VAL A 416 -7.18 -9.30 13.61
N TYR A 417 -6.19 -8.44 13.46
CA TYR A 417 -6.37 -7.02 13.22
C TYR A 417 -5.71 -6.64 11.90
N LEU A 418 -6.51 -6.20 10.96
CA LEU A 418 -6.05 -5.86 9.61
C LEU A 418 -6.04 -4.34 9.42
N ALA A 419 -4.86 -3.80 9.26
CA ALA A 419 -4.57 -2.41 8.94
C ALA A 419 -4.41 -2.18 7.44
N GLY A 420 -4.29 -0.91 7.07
CA GLY A 420 -4.09 -0.47 5.69
C GLY A 420 -5.38 -0.31 4.89
N GLY A 421 -5.26 0.35 3.74
CA GLY A 421 -6.41 0.67 2.88
C GLY A 421 -7.12 -0.56 2.29
N PHE A 422 -6.36 -1.63 2.02
CA PHE A 422 -6.87 -2.90 1.54
C PHE A 422 -7.87 -3.55 2.52
N GLY A 423 -7.58 -3.47 3.83
CA GLY A 423 -8.40 -4.09 4.87
C GLY A 423 -9.82 -3.56 4.97
N SER A 424 -10.09 -2.35 4.50
CA SER A 424 -11.36 -1.66 4.74
C SER A 424 -12.58 -2.33 4.10
N TYR A 425 -12.37 -3.09 3.02
CA TYR A 425 -13.43 -3.79 2.29
C TYR A 425 -13.25 -5.30 2.26
N LEU A 426 -12.24 -5.84 2.95
CA LEU A 426 -11.95 -7.27 2.93
C LEU A 426 -13.11 -8.07 3.54
N ASP A 427 -13.55 -9.11 2.83
CA ASP A 427 -14.45 -10.13 3.37
C ASP A 427 -13.64 -11.24 4.05
N PRO A 428 -13.85 -11.48 5.37
CA PRO A 428 -13.11 -12.52 6.10
C PRO A 428 -13.28 -13.92 5.51
N GLU A 429 -14.48 -14.24 5.04
CA GLU A 429 -14.77 -15.54 4.44
C GLU A 429 -14.06 -15.72 3.10
N SER A 430 -14.02 -14.67 2.27
CA SER A 430 -13.28 -14.69 1.01
C SER A 430 -11.78 -14.87 1.26
N ALA A 431 -11.22 -14.19 2.27
CA ALA A 431 -9.82 -14.33 2.66
C ALA A 431 -9.49 -15.76 3.14
N ALA A 432 -10.39 -16.39 3.87
CA ALA A 432 -10.25 -17.78 4.30
C ALA A 432 -10.39 -18.78 3.14
N VAL A 433 -11.35 -18.54 2.22
CA VAL A 433 -11.56 -19.41 1.04
C VAL A 433 -10.37 -19.44 0.12
N ILE A 434 -9.74 -18.28 -0.14
CA ILE A 434 -8.51 -18.26 -0.96
C ILE A 434 -7.28 -18.75 -0.18
N GLY A 435 -7.39 -18.98 1.14
CA GLY A 435 -6.29 -19.42 2.01
C GLY A 435 -5.25 -18.33 2.28
N MET A 436 -5.66 -17.06 2.29
CA MET A 436 -4.82 -15.96 2.77
C MET A 436 -4.75 -15.94 4.29
N LEU A 437 -5.89 -16.19 4.93
CA LEU A 437 -6.01 -16.34 6.38
C LEU A 437 -6.43 -17.78 6.74
N PRO A 438 -5.95 -18.33 7.87
CA PRO A 438 -6.49 -19.57 8.42
C PRO A 438 -8.00 -19.44 8.66
N ARG A 439 -8.77 -20.48 8.36
CA ARG A 439 -10.24 -20.45 8.49
C ARG A 439 -10.70 -20.12 9.93
N ALA A 440 -9.96 -20.54 10.94
CA ALA A 440 -10.22 -20.21 12.35
C ALA A 440 -10.10 -18.71 12.67
N CYS A 441 -9.45 -17.93 11.81
CA CYS A 441 -9.27 -16.48 11.96
C CYS A 441 -10.44 -15.67 11.39
N ALA A 442 -11.28 -16.23 10.50
CA ALA A 442 -12.32 -15.46 9.81
C ALA A 442 -13.31 -14.77 10.77
N GLY A 443 -13.74 -15.47 11.83
CA GLY A 443 -14.64 -14.90 12.83
C GLY A 443 -13.99 -13.96 13.85
N LYS A 444 -12.67 -13.77 13.79
CA LYS A 444 -11.87 -12.95 14.73
C LYS A 444 -11.25 -11.73 14.05
N LEU A 445 -11.59 -11.48 12.77
CA LEU A 445 -11.00 -10.41 11.97
C LEU A 445 -11.66 -9.06 12.28
N HIS A 446 -10.82 -8.09 12.63
CA HIS A 446 -11.17 -6.68 12.84
C HIS A 446 -10.43 -5.82 11.82
N THR A 447 -11.15 -5.00 11.06
CA THR A 447 -10.55 -4.05 10.10
C THR A 447 -10.39 -2.69 10.74
N LEU A 448 -9.17 -2.14 10.71
CA LEU A 448 -8.80 -0.95 11.47
C LEU A 448 -8.61 0.32 10.61
N GLY A 449 -8.51 0.19 9.28
CA GLY A 449 -8.18 1.32 8.39
C GLY A 449 -6.71 1.74 8.48
N ASN A 450 -6.40 3.03 8.29
CA ASN A 450 -5.02 3.54 8.34
C ASN A 450 -4.56 3.74 9.78
N THR A 451 -4.05 2.69 10.40
CA THR A 451 -3.54 2.72 11.78
C THR A 451 -2.23 3.46 11.91
N ALA A 452 -1.39 3.49 10.89
CA ALA A 452 -0.14 4.24 10.87
C ALA A 452 -0.41 5.74 11.05
N LEU A 453 -1.32 6.31 10.23
CA LEU A 453 -1.72 7.71 10.36
C LEU A 453 -2.41 8.00 11.70
N THR A 454 -3.24 7.07 12.20
CA THR A 454 -3.89 7.22 13.51
C THR A 454 -2.87 7.22 14.64
N GLY A 455 -1.86 6.36 14.60
CA GLY A 455 -0.76 6.35 15.55
C GLY A 455 0.09 7.63 15.47
N ALA A 456 0.39 8.11 14.25
CA ALA A 456 1.06 9.40 14.07
C ALA A 456 0.26 10.55 14.70
N ALA A 457 -1.06 10.56 14.51
CA ALA A 457 -1.95 11.54 15.12
C ALA A 457 -1.94 11.46 16.67
N ALA A 458 -1.98 10.24 17.23
CA ALA A 458 -1.91 10.05 18.66
C ALA A 458 -0.58 10.59 19.25
N LEU A 459 0.54 10.33 18.57
CA LEU A 459 1.85 10.87 18.94
C LEU A 459 1.92 12.39 18.85
N THR A 460 1.22 12.98 17.86
CA THR A 460 1.15 14.43 17.67
C THR A 460 0.34 15.10 18.77
N LEU A 461 -0.78 14.49 19.17
CA LEU A 461 -1.73 15.10 20.11
C LEU A 461 -1.31 14.93 21.57
N ASP A 462 -0.69 13.82 21.93
CA ASP A 462 -0.34 13.50 23.31
C ASP A 462 1.11 13.04 23.45
N GLY A 463 1.93 13.84 24.13
CA GLY A 463 3.34 13.57 24.39
C GLY A 463 3.60 12.28 25.17
N ALA A 464 2.65 11.79 25.98
CA ALA A 464 2.78 10.53 26.71
C ALA A 464 2.83 9.31 25.77
N GLN A 465 2.24 9.42 24.56
CA GLN A 465 2.26 8.33 23.58
C GLN A 465 3.67 8.03 23.07
N TRP A 466 4.59 8.99 23.09
CA TRP A 466 5.98 8.76 22.73
C TRP A 466 6.70 7.80 23.67
N GLN A 467 6.38 7.79 24.95
CA GLN A 467 6.91 6.80 25.88
C GLN A 467 6.30 5.42 25.60
N ARG A 468 5.00 5.35 25.32
CA ARG A 468 4.30 4.11 24.98
C ARG A 468 4.84 3.47 23.72
N ILE A 469 5.00 4.24 22.62
CA ILE A 469 5.49 3.68 21.35
C ILE A 469 6.95 3.18 21.48
N ARG A 470 7.79 3.84 22.28
CA ARG A 470 9.14 3.35 22.60
C ARG A 470 9.08 2.00 23.33
N SER A 471 8.19 1.87 24.29
CA SER A 471 8.00 0.59 25.01
C SER A 471 7.52 -0.51 24.06
N ILE A 472 6.61 -0.19 23.15
CA ILE A 472 6.15 -1.12 22.09
C ILE A 472 7.32 -1.56 21.22
N SER A 473 8.07 -0.61 20.65
CA SER A 473 9.21 -0.92 19.77
C SER A 473 10.25 -1.82 20.46
N ARG A 474 10.58 -1.54 21.72
CA ARG A 474 11.54 -2.33 22.51
C ARG A 474 11.01 -3.71 22.90
N ALA A 475 9.69 -3.88 22.98
CA ALA A 475 9.05 -5.16 23.25
C ALA A 475 8.81 -5.98 21.97
N CYS A 476 9.12 -5.46 20.81
CA CYS A 476 9.06 -6.16 19.53
C CYS A 476 10.39 -6.88 19.25
N SER A 477 10.30 -8.14 18.82
CA SER A 477 11.40 -8.91 18.24
C SER A 477 11.14 -9.09 16.75
N TYR A 478 12.20 -9.03 15.92
CA TYR A 478 12.08 -9.24 14.48
C TYR A 478 12.50 -10.67 14.11
N LEU A 479 11.67 -11.33 13.31
CA LEU A 479 11.92 -12.64 12.74
C LEU A 479 12.20 -12.48 11.24
N GLU A 480 13.47 -12.64 10.86
CA GLU A 480 13.87 -12.62 9.46
C GLU A 480 13.39 -13.90 8.76
N LEU A 481 12.64 -13.74 7.66
CA LEU A 481 12.07 -14.85 6.90
C LEU A 481 12.90 -15.26 5.68
N SER A 482 13.77 -14.37 5.18
CA SER A 482 14.61 -14.69 4.04
C SER A 482 15.60 -15.81 4.38
N GLY A 483 15.76 -16.77 3.47
CA GLY A 483 16.64 -17.93 3.69
C GLY A 483 16.11 -18.99 4.67
N ARG A 484 14.92 -18.82 5.26
CA ARG A 484 14.31 -19.84 6.13
C ARG A 484 13.65 -20.96 5.31
N ALA A 485 14.04 -22.18 5.58
CA ALA A 485 13.48 -23.35 4.89
C ALA A 485 11.99 -23.58 5.21
N ASP A 486 11.57 -23.30 6.47
CA ASP A 486 10.17 -23.42 6.89
C ASP A 486 9.26 -22.38 6.21
N PHE A 487 9.75 -21.15 5.99
CA PHE A 487 9.02 -20.15 5.21
C PHE A 487 8.90 -20.57 3.74
N ALA A 488 9.99 -21.02 3.12
CA ALA A 488 9.98 -21.48 1.72
C ALA A 488 9.02 -22.66 1.50
N ALA A 489 9.00 -23.61 2.44
CA ALA A 489 8.07 -24.73 2.40
C ALA A 489 6.62 -24.26 2.55
N ALA A 490 6.34 -23.42 3.56
CA ALA A 490 5.03 -22.85 3.80
C ALA A 490 4.54 -22.02 2.60
N PHE A 491 5.40 -21.23 1.98
CA PHE A 491 5.06 -20.44 0.78
C PHE A 491 4.65 -21.36 -0.38
N THR A 492 5.43 -22.41 -0.64
CA THR A 492 5.17 -23.36 -1.74
C THR A 492 3.85 -24.10 -1.51
N GLU A 493 3.59 -24.59 -0.31
CA GLU A 493 2.33 -25.26 0.05
C GLU A 493 1.12 -24.34 -0.12
N ASN A 494 1.28 -23.05 0.22
CA ASN A 494 0.20 -22.07 0.12
C ASN A 494 0.04 -21.47 -1.29
N LEU A 495 0.79 -21.86 -2.31
CA LEU A 495 0.55 -21.40 -3.69
C LEU A 495 -0.80 -21.88 -4.23
N SER A 496 -1.20 -23.10 -3.92
CA SER A 496 -2.53 -23.60 -4.26
C SER A 496 -3.59 -22.97 -3.35
N PHE A 497 -4.81 -22.84 -3.87
CA PHE A 497 -5.96 -22.53 -3.05
C PHE A 497 -6.37 -23.73 -2.22
N PRO A 498 -6.97 -23.54 -1.04
CA PRO A 498 -7.55 -24.65 -0.28
C PRO A 498 -8.58 -25.40 -1.11
N GLN A 499 -8.73 -26.69 -0.86
CA GLN A 499 -9.86 -27.42 -1.42
C GLN A 499 -11.15 -26.94 -0.74
N PRO A 500 -12.24 -26.73 -1.50
CA PRO A 500 -13.52 -26.25 -0.98
C PRO A 500 -14.17 -27.22 0.02
#